data_88911fa3e88b5dfe4cd6bbcf9d743609
#
_entry.id   88911fa3e88b5dfe4cd6bbcf9d743609
#
_cell.length_a   1.000
_cell.length_b   1.000
_cell.length_c   1.000
_cell.angle_alpha   90.00
_cell.angle_beta   90.00
_cell.angle_gamma   90.00
#
_symmetry.space_group_name_H-M   'P 1'
#
loop_
_entity.id
_entity.type
_entity.pdbx_description
1 polymer ?
#
loop_
_entity_poly.entity_id
_entity_poly.type
_entity_poly.pdbx_seq_one_letter_code
_entity_poly.pdbx_strand_id
1 'polypeptide(L)'
;MITKYIYKFFIIIFIITSCNNETENPLKEYIYGTQDEYSYEVIDSIIEDNWTGYHVRMVSGKWLNEKLVDEVEWWHYVDIIIPNKVEFDKSLMFIDGGTKDEDFFRLDSISISYAIESKSIIANISNIPFQPINFLDSKQKDFYEDDLIAFSWNRFLKSGAKNSDAEWLPRFPMTRAVVRAMDLVQDISKKNKIAVKEFVVSGASKRGWTTWTTAAIDKRVIAIAPMVIDMLNLNESFENHYRSYGEYSLAVQDYVNYNIPDWMSTKEFEILMKYVEPYYFKEKFTMPKLLINAGSDEFFSTDSWRFYFNELPGDKYVQYIPNVNHSLNGRYLNENLFSFYTRIINNQSFPNIVWNIKNDSLISKVVSNQNYTVSIWKANNQETRDFRLWEKGKLWNQMPLKRNSQDEYKINLKSDKDGYTATMLEFIFNPDSNYPLILTTGPYVMPNKYPYESYIPKKIDFEKND
;
A
#
# COMPACT_ATOMS: atom_id res chain seq x y z
N MET A 1 67.36 -8.32 -48.71
CA MET A 1 66.71 -9.26 -47.84
C MET A 1 66.18 -8.49 -46.63
N ILE A 2 64.88 -8.11 -46.64
CA ILE A 2 64.28 -7.25 -45.65
C ILE A 2 63.32 -8.12 -44.83
N THR A 3 63.68 -8.38 -43.58
CA THR A 3 62.92 -9.18 -42.65
C THR A 3 61.82 -8.37 -42.01
N LYS A 4 60.52 -8.66 -42.29
CA LYS A 4 59.37 -8.06 -41.65
C LYS A 4 59.09 -8.70 -40.29
N TYR A 5 59.16 -7.92 -39.24
CA TYR A 5 58.69 -8.31 -37.91
C TYR A 5 57.17 -8.02 -37.80
N ILE A 6 56.35 -9.04 -37.59
CA ILE A 6 54.92 -8.95 -37.29
C ILE A 6 54.76 -8.95 -35.78
N TYR A 7 54.42 -7.82 -35.22
CA TYR A 7 53.97 -7.69 -33.82
C TYR A 7 52.51 -8.14 -33.70
N LYS A 8 52.26 -9.25 -33.05
CA LYS A 8 50.90 -9.67 -32.62
C LYS A 8 50.55 -8.93 -31.34
N PHE A 9 49.64 -7.99 -31.44
CA PHE A 9 49.00 -7.33 -30.28
C PHE A 9 47.95 -8.30 -29.74
N PHE A 10 48.18 -8.84 -28.55
CA PHE A 10 47.15 -9.53 -27.77
C PHE A 10 46.34 -8.48 -26.98
N ILE A 11 45.12 -8.22 -27.40
CA ILE A 11 44.16 -7.44 -26.61
C ILE A 11 43.56 -8.40 -25.57
N ILE A 12 43.98 -8.26 -24.32
CA ILE A 12 43.33 -8.89 -23.18
C ILE A 12 42.13 -8.07 -22.83
N ILE A 13 40.94 -8.54 -23.22
CA ILE A 13 39.66 -7.94 -22.78
C ILE A 13 39.42 -8.42 -21.33
N PHE A 14 39.67 -7.56 -20.36
CA PHE A 14 39.19 -7.75 -19.01
C PHE A 14 37.66 -7.59 -19.02
N ILE A 15 36.92 -8.69 -19.01
CA ILE A 15 35.51 -8.69 -18.68
C ILE A 15 35.45 -8.46 -17.17
N ILE A 16 35.23 -7.20 -16.77
CA ILE A 16 34.82 -6.85 -15.41
C ILE A 16 33.37 -7.32 -15.29
N THR A 17 33.18 -8.55 -14.83
CA THR A 17 31.90 -8.96 -14.26
C THR A 17 31.72 -8.16 -12.98
N SER A 18 31.04 -7.03 -13.07
CA SER A 18 30.46 -6.36 -11.91
C SER A 18 29.46 -7.35 -11.32
N CYS A 19 29.88 -8.14 -10.34
CA CYS A 19 28.94 -8.73 -9.40
C CYS A 19 28.29 -7.54 -8.67
N ASN A 20 27.14 -7.10 -9.14
CA ASN A 20 26.19 -6.43 -8.27
C ASN A 20 25.82 -7.47 -7.21
N ASN A 21 26.51 -7.45 -6.08
CA ASN A 21 25.97 -7.96 -4.85
C ASN A 21 24.76 -7.07 -4.54
N GLU A 22 23.59 -7.39 -5.10
CA GLU A 22 22.32 -7.06 -4.43
C GLU A 22 22.49 -7.68 -3.04
N THR A 23 22.72 -6.88 -2.04
CA THR A 23 22.60 -7.30 -0.65
C THR A 23 21.22 -7.98 -0.57
N GLU A 24 21.20 -9.29 -0.35
CA GLU A 24 19.96 -10.07 -0.31
C GLU A 24 19.03 -9.37 0.67
N ASN A 25 17.85 -8.98 0.18
CA ASN A 25 16.89 -8.30 1.00
C ASN A 25 16.36 -9.28 2.06
N PRO A 26 16.54 -9.01 3.37
CA PRO A 26 16.12 -9.91 4.43
C PRO A 26 14.65 -10.34 4.35
N LEU A 27 13.78 -9.50 3.83
CA LEU A 27 12.38 -9.84 3.58
C LEU A 27 12.25 -11.00 2.58
N LYS A 28 12.99 -10.95 1.48
CA LYS A 28 12.95 -12.00 0.45
C LYS A 28 13.52 -13.30 1.00
N GLU A 29 14.62 -13.22 1.74
CA GLU A 29 15.25 -14.38 2.40
C GLU A 29 14.26 -15.00 3.41
N TYR A 30 13.61 -14.20 4.24
CA TYR A 30 12.61 -14.67 5.20
C TYR A 30 11.45 -15.43 4.53
N ILE A 31 10.99 -14.97 3.38
CA ILE A 31 9.83 -15.56 2.70
C ILE A 31 10.17 -16.84 1.95
N TYR A 32 11.33 -16.90 1.30
CA TYR A 32 11.70 -17.99 0.42
C TYR A 32 12.83 -18.88 0.96
N GLY A 33 13.59 -18.41 1.95
CA GLY A 33 14.76 -19.10 2.50
C GLY A 33 14.44 -20.15 3.55
N THR A 34 13.32 -20.02 4.25
CA THR A 34 12.88 -20.98 5.27
C THR A 34 11.75 -21.83 4.73
N GLN A 35 11.88 -23.15 4.89
CA GLN A 35 10.78 -24.11 4.66
C GLN A 35 9.95 -24.19 5.94
N ASP A 36 9.23 -23.15 6.25
CA ASP A 36 8.27 -23.17 7.35
C ASP A 36 7.07 -24.06 6.99
N GLU A 37 6.45 -24.60 8.02
CA GLU A 37 5.23 -25.42 7.92
C GLU A 37 4.12 -24.62 7.22
N TYR A 38 3.94 -24.90 5.93
CA TYR A 38 2.79 -24.43 5.17
C TYR A 38 1.78 -25.55 5.03
N SER A 39 0.55 -25.30 5.44
CA SER A 39 -0.54 -26.25 5.30
C SER A 39 -1.87 -25.52 5.19
N TYR A 40 -2.88 -26.20 4.71
CA TYR A 40 -4.25 -25.67 4.72
C TYR A 40 -5.31 -26.75 4.80
N GLU A 41 -6.45 -26.37 5.31
CA GLU A 41 -7.66 -27.21 5.43
C GLU A 41 -8.86 -26.41 4.91
N VAL A 42 -9.67 -27.03 4.06
CA VAL A 42 -10.96 -26.45 3.66
C VAL A 42 -11.96 -26.71 4.79
N ILE A 43 -12.35 -25.64 5.47
CA ILE A 43 -13.24 -25.71 6.63
C ILE A 43 -14.70 -25.84 6.16
N ASP A 44 -15.06 -25.05 5.13
CA ASP A 44 -16.42 -25.01 4.60
C ASP A 44 -16.43 -24.67 3.12
N SER A 45 -17.54 -24.98 2.45
CA SER A 45 -17.77 -24.59 1.06
C SER A 45 -19.25 -24.36 0.80
N ILE A 46 -19.54 -23.33 0.01
CA ILE A 46 -20.90 -22.99 -0.43
C ILE A 46 -20.93 -23.15 -1.94
N ILE A 47 -21.95 -23.88 -2.43
CA ILE A 47 -22.18 -24.07 -3.87
C ILE A 47 -23.51 -23.42 -4.23
N GLU A 48 -23.44 -22.41 -5.08
CA GLU A 48 -24.58 -21.66 -5.58
C GLU A 48 -24.70 -21.81 -7.12
N ASP A 49 -25.83 -21.36 -7.67
CA ASP A 49 -26.11 -21.49 -9.11
C ASP A 49 -25.05 -20.84 -10.02
N ASN A 50 -24.40 -19.79 -9.54
CA ASN A 50 -23.48 -18.97 -10.36
C ASN A 50 -22.03 -18.96 -9.87
N TRP A 51 -21.75 -19.50 -8.66
CA TRP A 51 -20.42 -19.48 -8.06
C TRP A 51 -20.27 -20.57 -6.99
N THR A 52 -19.02 -20.89 -6.67
CA THR A 52 -18.63 -21.70 -5.51
C THR A 52 -17.70 -20.92 -4.63
N GLY A 53 -17.96 -20.91 -3.31
CA GLY A 53 -17.10 -20.32 -2.30
C GLY A 53 -16.41 -21.38 -1.47
N TYR A 54 -15.16 -21.14 -1.13
CA TYR A 54 -14.37 -21.97 -0.20
C TYR A 54 -13.92 -21.11 0.98
N HIS A 55 -14.11 -21.63 2.19
CA HIS A 55 -13.53 -21.10 3.42
C HIS A 55 -12.39 -22.00 3.86
N VAL A 56 -11.17 -21.47 3.90
CA VAL A 56 -9.95 -22.25 4.09
C VAL A 56 -9.15 -21.68 5.26
N ARG A 57 -8.83 -22.53 6.24
CA ARG A 57 -7.82 -22.20 7.25
C ARG A 57 -6.45 -22.55 6.71
N MET A 58 -5.56 -21.55 6.63
CA MET A 58 -4.21 -21.68 6.09
C MET A 58 -3.18 -21.34 7.17
N VAL A 59 -2.22 -22.23 7.40
CA VAL A 59 -1.00 -21.94 8.17
C VAL A 59 0.03 -21.35 7.23
N SER A 60 0.53 -20.14 7.53
CA SER A 60 1.51 -19.45 6.69
C SER A 60 2.94 -19.62 7.16
N GLY A 61 3.17 -20.20 8.33
CA GLY A 61 4.47 -20.46 8.94
C GLY A 61 4.59 -19.90 10.35
N LYS A 62 5.79 -19.93 10.92
CA LYS A 62 6.06 -19.49 12.30
C LYS A 62 6.65 -18.07 12.32
N TRP A 63 6.33 -17.33 13.36
CA TRP A 63 6.94 -16.04 13.67
C TRP A 63 7.51 -16.03 15.07
N LEU A 64 8.78 -15.64 15.22
CA LEU A 64 9.53 -15.70 16.46
C LEU A 64 9.58 -17.13 17.04
N ASN A 65 9.61 -17.29 18.37
CA ASN A 65 9.66 -18.59 19.05
C ASN A 65 8.87 -18.56 20.37
N GLU A 66 8.65 -19.76 20.95
CA GLU A 66 7.82 -19.96 22.16
C GLU A 66 8.40 -19.33 23.44
N LYS A 67 9.61 -18.77 23.41
CA LYS A 67 10.20 -17.99 24.52
C LYS A 67 9.87 -16.50 24.42
N LEU A 68 9.41 -16.05 23.26
CA LEU A 68 9.16 -14.64 22.98
C LEU A 68 7.67 -14.31 22.87
N VAL A 69 6.88 -15.21 22.29
CA VAL A 69 5.46 -15.00 22.04
C VAL A 69 4.63 -16.19 22.51
N ASP A 70 3.36 -15.96 22.83
CA ASP A 70 2.41 -16.96 23.26
C ASP A 70 1.98 -17.91 22.13
N GLU A 71 1.96 -17.43 20.89
CA GLU A 71 1.58 -18.23 19.72
C GLU A 71 2.52 -17.92 18.55
N VAL A 72 3.28 -18.92 18.14
CA VAL A 72 4.31 -18.79 17.10
C VAL A 72 3.77 -19.11 15.71
N GLU A 73 2.76 -19.99 15.60
CA GLU A 73 2.18 -20.39 14.34
C GLU A 73 1.16 -19.35 13.87
N TRP A 74 1.45 -18.76 12.70
CA TRP A 74 0.53 -17.82 12.08
C TRP A 74 -0.40 -18.56 11.12
N TRP A 75 -1.68 -18.41 11.36
CA TRP A 75 -2.73 -18.96 10.51
C TRP A 75 -3.76 -17.88 10.14
N HIS A 76 -4.43 -18.10 9.04
CA HIS A 76 -5.32 -17.14 8.42
C HIS A 76 -6.52 -17.85 7.83
N TYR A 77 -7.65 -17.16 7.73
CA TYR A 77 -8.71 -17.60 6.85
C TYR A 77 -8.48 -17.01 5.43
N VAL A 78 -8.68 -17.85 4.43
CA VAL A 78 -8.66 -17.45 3.04
C VAL A 78 -9.97 -17.86 2.42
N ASP A 79 -10.76 -16.86 2.03
CA ASP A 79 -12.03 -17.03 1.34
C ASP A 79 -11.81 -16.91 -0.17
N ILE A 80 -12.25 -17.91 -0.93
CA ILE A 80 -12.02 -18.00 -2.37
C ILE A 80 -13.36 -18.14 -3.08
N ILE A 81 -13.68 -17.22 -3.97
CA ILE A 81 -14.89 -17.23 -4.76
C ILE A 81 -14.55 -17.58 -6.21
N ILE A 82 -15.08 -18.69 -6.68
CA ILE A 82 -14.90 -19.19 -8.04
C ILE A 82 -16.24 -19.07 -8.78
N PRO A 83 -16.39 -18.17 -9.76
CA PRO A 83 -17.59 -18.10 -10.56
C PRO A 83 -17.69 -19.33 -11.49
N ASN A 84 -18.90 -19.78 -11.85
CA ASN A 84 -19.08 -20.94 -12.73
C ASN A 84 -18.43 -20.74 -14.11
N LYS A 85 -18.27 -19.51 -14.53
CA LYS A 85 -17.60 -19.15 -15.77
C LYS A 85 -16.34 -18.35 -15.46
N VAL A 86 -15.18 -18.98 -15.54
CA VAL A 86 -13.86 -18.32 -15.41
C VAL A 86 -13.29 -18.13 -16.82
N GLU A 87 -12.98 -16.88 -17.18
CA GLU A 87 -12.42 -16.50 -18.48
C GLU A 87 -10.96 -16.06 -18.40
N PHE A 88 -10.45 -15.76 -17.20
CA PHE A 88 -9.12 -15.20 -16.98
C PHE A 88 -8.27 -16.07 -16.07
N ASP A 89 -6.96 -16.10 -16.34
CA ASP A 89 -5.95 -16.73 -15.48
C ASP A 89 -5.37 -15.77 -14.42
N LYS A 90 -6.13 -14.74 -14.10
CA LYS A 90 -5.81 -13.68 -13.14
C LYS A 90 -6.83 -13.68 -12.00
N SER A 91 -6.37 -13.34 -10.79
CA SER A 91 -7.23 -13.24 -9.61
C SER A 91 -7.00 -11.91 -8.88
N LEU A 92 -8.02 -11.40 -8.21
CA LEU A 92 -7.88 -10.34 -7.24
C LEU A 92 -7.66 -10.97 -5.86
N MET A 93 -6.61 -10.54 -5.17
CA MET A 93 -6.31 -10.91 -3.79
C MET A 93 -6.48 -9.69 -2.90
N PHE A 94 -7.47 -9.75 -2.02
CA PHE A 94 -7.66 -8.78 -0.95
C PHE A 94 -6.90 -9.19 0.30
N ILE A 95 -6.23 -8.23 0.94
CA ILE A 95 -5.60 -8.39 2.24
C ILE A 95 -6.45 -7.65 3.26
N ASP A 96 -7.05 -8.39 4.18
CA ASP A 96 -7.96 -7.86 5.17
C ASP A 96 -7.41 -8.03 6.60
N GLY A 97 -8.00 -7.27 7.53
CA GLY A 97 -7.77 -7.36 8.96
C GLY A 97 -8.52 -8.53 9.60
N GLY A 98 -8.82 -8.36 10.87
CA GLY A 98 -9.51 -9.35 11.69
C GLY A 98 -8.64 -9.82 12.83
N THR A 99 -9.15 -10.78 13.58
CA THR A 99 -8.48 -11.38 14.73
C THR A 99 -8.56 -12.90 14.68
N LYS A 100 -7.68 -13.56 15.42
CA LYS A 100 -7.71 -15.02 15.56
C LYS A 100 -8.97 -15.54 16.28
N ASP A 101 -9.70 -14.67 16.98
CA ASP A 101 -10.94 -15.01 17.69
C ASP A 101 -12.17 -14.94 16.78
N GLU A 102 -12.03 -14.46 15.55
CA GLU A 102 -13.09 -14.38 14.55
C GLU A 102 -13.06 -15.61 13.65
N ASP A 103 -14.14 -16.38 13.70
CA ASP A 103 -14.34 -17.57 12.87
C ASP A 103 -15.64 -17.40 12.08
N PHE A 104 -15.59 -16.70 10.97
CA PHE A 104 -16.71 -16.56 10.07
C PHE A 104 -16.30 -16.43 8.61
N PHE A 105 -17.10 -17.05 7.78
CA PHE A 105 -16.93 -17.05 6.33
C PHE A 105 -17.25 -15.67 5.75
N ARG A 106 -16.23 -14.95 5.29
CA ARG A 106 -16.35 -13.58 4.78
C ARG A 106 -16.70 -13.54 3.30
N LEU A 107 -17.80 -14.17 2.92
CA LEU A 107 -18.37 -14.03 1.59
C LEU A 107 -19.29 -12.82 1.55
N ASP A 108 -18.73 -11.65 1.31
CA ASP A 108 -19.52 -10.44 1.13
C ASP A 108 -20.10 -10.36 -0.31
N SER A 109 -21.19 -9.63 -0.43
CA SER A 109 -21.89 -9.48 -1.72
C SER A 109 -21.07 -8.76 -2.79
N ILE A 110 -20.10 -7.92 -2.39
CA ILE A 110 -19.23 -7.18 -3.31
C ILE A 110 -18.24 -8.13 -3.94
N SER A 111 -17.57 -8.96 -3.15
CA SER A 111 -16.62 -9.97 -3.63
C SER A 111 -17.28 -11.00 -4.54
N ILE A 112 -18.51 -11.43 -4.20
CA ILE A 112 -19.32 -12.32 -5.05
C ILE A 112 -19.65 -11.63 -6.38
N SER A 113 -20.14 -10.39 -6.35
CA SER A 113 -20.43 -9.60 -7.55
C SER A 113 -19.19 -9.43 -8.43
N TYR A 114 -18.06 -9.10 -7.83
CA TYR A 114 -16.77 -8.99 -8.54
C TYR A 114 -16.41 -10.29 -9.25
N ALA A 115 -16.52 -11.43 -8.58
CA ALA A 115 -16.20 -12.73 -9.18
C ALA A 115 -17.09 -13.04 -10.39
N ILE A 116 -18.40 -12.88 -10.24
CA ILE A 116 -19.39 -13.17 -11.29
C ILE A 116 -19.20 -12.23 -12.48
N GLU A 117 -19.10 -10.92 -12.23
CA GLU A 117 -19.05 -9.91 -13.29
C GLU A 117 -17.70 -9.86 -14.00
N SER A 118 -16.60 -10.05 -13.28
CA SER A 118 -15.27 -10.14 -13.88
C SER A 118 -14.99 -11.48 -14.53
N LYS A 119 -15.75 -12.53 -14.20
CA LYS A 119 -15.51 -13.92 -14.61
C LYS A 119 -14.10 -14.40 -14.24
N SER A 120 -13.66 -14.02 -13.06
CA SER A 120 -12.34 -14.35 -12.52
C SER A 120 -12.45 -14.73 -11.04
N ILE A 121 -11.44 -15.40 -10.51
CA ILE A 121 -11.40 -15.78 -9.10
C ILE A 121 -11.10 -14.56 -8.25
N ILE A 122 -11.88 -14.39 -7.19
CA ILE A 122 -11.64 -13.38 -6.15
C ILE A 122 -11.30 -14.08 -4.86
N ALA A 123 -10.26 -13.64 -4.18
CA ALA A 123 -9.83 -14.18 -2.91
C ALA A 123 -9.59 -13.09 -1.87
N ASN A 124 -9.87 -13.42 -0.63
CA ASN A 124 -9.63 -12.56 0.53
C ASN A 124 -8.83 -13.35 1.58
N ILE A 125 -7.71 -12.78 2.07
CA ILE A 125 -7.01 -13.29 3.25
C ILE A 125 -7.28 -12.38 4.42
N SER A 126 -7.75 -12.93 5.54
CA SER A 126 -8.05 -12.20 6.78
C SER A 126 -7.02 -12.45 7.88
N ASN A 127 -7.14 -11.73 8.99
CA ASN A 127 -6.25 -11.80 10.15
C ASN A 127 -4.80 -11.42 9.80
N ILE A 128 -4.62 -10.31 9.08
CA ILE A 128 -3.31 -9.71 8.76
C ILE A 128 -3.18 -8.35 9.46
N PRO A 129 -2.25 -8.21 10.46
CA PRO A 129 -1.37 -9.24 11.05
C PRO A 129 -2.16 -10.30 11.81
N PHE A 130 -1.53 -11.43 12.11
CA PHE A 130 -2.05 -12.42 13.02
C PHE A 130 -2.09 -11.84 14.44
N GLN A 131 -3.27 -11.72 15.03
CA GLN A 131 -3.50 -10.97 16.26
C GLN A 131 -4.72 -11.47 17.04
N PRO A 132 -4.79 -11.24 18.40
CA PRO A 132 -3.75 -10.63 19.23
C PRO A 132 -2.53 -11.54 19.44
N ILE A 133 -1.38 -10.92 19.74
CA ILE A 133 -0.15 -11.61 20.16
C ILE A 133 0.25 -11.09 21.54
N ASN A 134 0.71 -11.99 22.42
CA ASN A 134 1.30 -11.63 23.70
C ASN A 134 2.81 -11.88 23.68
N PHE A 135 3.60 -10.84 23.91
CA PHE A 135 5.03 -10.98 24.15
C PHE A 135 5.26 -11.38 25.60
N LEU A 136 6.00 -12.49 25.82
CA LEU A 136 6.11 -13.11 27.15
C LEU A 136 6.89 -12.30 28.15
N ASP A 137 7.78 -11.43 27.68
CA ASP A 137 8.58 -10.52 28.48
C ASP A 137 7.92 -9.13 28.67
N SER A 138 6.73 -8.90 28.08
CA SER A 138 5.96 -7.66 28.27
C SER A 138 4.90 -7.83 29.35
N LYS A 139 4.65 -6.73 30.08
CA LYS A 139 3.51 -6.62 31.01
C LYS A 139 2.21 -6.35 30.28
N GLN A 140 2.27 -5.65 29.17
CA GLN A 140 1.12 -5.41 28.27
C GLN A 140 0.69 -6.74 27.66
N LYS A 141 -0.60 -6.85 27.44
CA LYS A 141 -1.24 -8.02 26.81
C LYS A 141 -2.04 -7.58 25.61
N ASP A 142 -2.33 -8.55 24.75
CA ASP A 142 -3.20 -8.39 23.59
C ASP A 142 -2.74 -7.27 22.65
N PHE A 143 -1.55 -7.46 22.05
CA PHE A 143 -1.04 -6.54 21.05
C PHE A 143 -1.79 -6.68 19.73
N TYR A 144 -2.34 -5.56 19.28
CA TYR A 144 -3.12 -5.46 18.06
C TYR A 144 -2.54 -4.40 17.12
N GLU A 145 -2.76 -4.59 15.83
CA GLU A 145 -2.64 -3.55 14.80
C GLU A 145 -1.31 -2.78 14.84
N ASP A 146 -1.37 -1.45 14.97
CA ASP A 146 -0.20 -0.58 14.98
C ASP A 146 0.62 -0.71 16.27
N ASP A 147 -0.01 -1.06 17.39
CA ASP A 147 0.68 -1.31 18.65
C ASP A 147 1.61 -2.54 18.56
N LEU A 148 1.14 -3.64 17.93
CA LEU A 148 1.98 -4.80 17.62
C LEU A 148 3.20 -4.41 16.76
N ILE A 149 2.99 -3.59 15.73
CA ILE A 149 4.04 -3.18 14.81
C ILE A 149 5.03 -2.25 15.52
N ALA A 150 4.53 -1.25 16.25
CA ALA A 150 5.35 -0.25 16.93
C ALA A 150 6.21 -0.89 18.04
N PHE A 151 5.64 -1.81 18.83
CA PHE A 151 6.39 -2.59 19.81
C PHE A 151 7.54 -3.37 19.16
N SER A 152 7.24 -4.09 18.09
CA SER A 152 8.22 -4.90 17.39
C SER A 152 9.34 -4.05 16.74
N TRP A 153 8.99 -2.89 16.19
CA TRP A 153 9.97 -1.93 15.69
C TRP A 153 10.88 -1.43 16.81
N ASN A 154 10.30 -1.08 17.97
CA ASN A 154 11.08 -0.64 19.13
C ASN A 154 12.07 -1.73 19.59
N ARG A 155 11.66 -3.00 19.61
CA ARG A 155 12.55 -4.15 19.91
C ARG A 155 13.71 -4.25 18.92
N PHE A 156 13.40 -4.20 17.63
CA PHE A 156 14.42 -4.23 16.58
C PHE A 156 15.38 -3.05 16.66
N LEU A 157 14.88 -1.84 16.88
CA LEU A 157 15.72 -0.64 17.01
C LEU A 157 16.61 -0.70 18.24
N LYS A 158 16.07 -1.08 19.40
CA LYS A 158 16.84 -1.22 20.66
C LYS A 158 17.90 -2.33 20.59
N SER A 159 17.76 -3.35 19.77
CA SER A 159 18.80 -4.35 19.52
C SER A 159 19.96 -3.84 18.67
N GLY A 160 19.89 -2.61 18.16
CA GLY A 160 20.86 -1.99 17.26
C GLY A 160 20.60 -2.32 15.79
N ALA A 161 19.36 -2.66 15.44
CA ALA A 161 18.88 -2.96 14.09
C ALA A 161 19.74 -3.99 13.34
N LYS A 162 20.16 -5.05 14.04
CA LYS A 162 21.00 -6.10 13.47
C LYS A 162 20.19 -6.97 12.52
N ASN A 163 20.82 -7.46 11.44
CA ASN A 163 20.16 -8.36 10.50
C ASN A 163 19.64 -9.64 11.18
N SER A 164 20.36 -10.16 12.19
CA SER A 164 19.91 -11.32 12.99
C SER A 164 18.58 -11.10 13.71
N ASP A 165 18.21 -9.84 13.95
CA ASP A 165 17.02 -9.48 14.71
C ASP A 165 15.87 -9.00 13.78
N ALA A 166 16.07 -9.09 12.45
CA ALA A 166 15.06 -8.70 11.46
C ALA A 166 13.79 -9.54 11.55
N GLU A 167 13.86 -10.72 12.14
CA GLU A 167 12.69 -11.57 12.42
C GLU A 167 11.65 -10.89 13.32
N TRP A 168 12.05 -9.89 14.15
CA TRP A 168 11.10 -9.09 14.93
C TRP A 168 10.12 -8.28 14.09
N LEU A 169 10.38 -8.10 12.80
CA LEU A 169 9.60 -7.22 11.93
C LEU A 169 8.33 -7.95 11.44
N PRO A 170 7.12 -7.64 11.97
CA PRO A 170 5.89 -8.36 11.63
C PRO A 170 5.49 -8.18 10.16
N ARG A 171 6.06 -7.20 9.47
CA ARG A 171 5.90 -7.04 8.03
C ARG A 171 6.37 -8.27 7.24
N PHE A 172 7.32 -9.01 7.78
CA PHE A 172 7.86 -10.20 7.15
C PHE A 172 6.84 -11.35 7.14
N PRO A 173 6.31 -11.81 8.29
CA PRO A 173 5.26 -12.83 8.28
C PRO A 173 3.95 -12.35 7.64
N MET A 174 3.58 -11.06 7.73
CA MET A 174 2.43 -10.51 7.00
C MET A 174 2.58 -10.70 5.48
N THR A 175 3.75 -10.37 4.93
CA THR A 175 4.01 -10.53 3.49
C THR A 175 4.06 -12.01 3.09
N ARG A 176 4.68 -12.86 3.92
CA ARG A 176 4.71 -14.32 3.69
C ARG A 176 3.30 -14.89 3.64
N ALA A 177 2.42 -14.47 4.52
CA ALA A 177 1.04 -14.93 4.54
C ALA A 177 0.31 -14.66 3.21
N VAL A 178 0.50 -13.48 2.63
CA VAL A 178 -0.10 -13.16 1.33
C VAL A 178 0.50 -13.98 0.19
N VAL A 179 1.82 -14.20 0.18
CA VAL A 179 2.47 -15.08 -0.79
C VAL A 179 1.91 -16.49 -0.71
N ARG A 180 1.73 -17.03 0.52
CA ARG A 180 1.15 -18.36 0.74
C ARG A 180 -0.33 -18.43 0.38
N ALA A 181 -1.09 -17.35 0.58
CA ALA A 181 -2.47 -17.28 0.13
C ALA A 181 -2.57 -17.31 -1.42
N MET A 182 -1.64 -16.69 -2.13
CA MET A 182 -1.58 -16.82 -3.59
C MET A 182 -1.24 -18.26 -4.02
N ASP A 183 -0.35 -18.96 -3.31
CA ASP A 183 -0.08 -20.39 -3.52
C ASP A 183 -1.36 -21.22 -3.33
N LEU A 184 -2.10 -20.95 -2.24
CA LEU A 184 -3.36 -21.62 -1.93
C LEU A 184 -4.41 -21.41 -3.02
N VAL A 185 -4.60 -20.16 -3.50
CA VAL A 185 -5.54 -19.86 -4.59
C VAL A 185 -5.18 -20.66 -5.84
N GLN A 186 -3.90 -20.77 -6.18
CA GLN A 186 -3.43 -21.56 -7.32
C GLN A 186 -3.74 -23.06 -7.13
N ASP A 187 -3.55 -23.60 -5.92
CA ASP A 187 -3.83 -25.00 -5.61
C ASP A 187 -5.31 -25.32 -5.68
N ILE A 188 -6.17 -24.52 -5.05
CA ILE A 188 -7.64 -24.70 -5.09
C ILE A 188 -8.16 -24.56 -6.53
N SER A 189 -7.68 -23.57 -7.26
CA SER A 189 -8.05 -23.36 -8.66
C SER A 189 -7.69 -24.55 -9.52
N LYS A 190 -6.47 -25.11 -9.33
CA LYS A 190 -6.03 -26.30 -10.07
C LYS A 190 -6.88 -27.54 -9.78
N LYS A 191 -7.32 -27.72 -8.54
CA LYS A 191 -8.25 -28.80 -8.17
C LYS A 191 -9.60 -28.65 -8.91
N ASN A 192 -10.00 -27.41 -9.18
CA ASN A 192 -11.19 -27.07 -9.99
C ASN A 192 -10.89 -26.98 -11.50
N LYS A 193 -9.73 -27.44 -11.96
CA LYS A 193 -9.28 -27.43 -13.38
C LYS A 193 -9.17 -26.02 -13.98
N ILE A 194 -8.91 -25.03 -13.16
CA ILE A 194 -8.71 -23.64 -13.52
C ILE A 194 -7.22 -23.30 -13.28
N ALA A 195 -6.63 -22.54 -14.18
CA ALA A 195 -5.25 -22.05 -14.03
C ALA A 195 -5.27 -20.57 -13.62
N VAL A 196 -4.86 -20.27 -12.41
CA VAL A 196 -4.53 -18.90 -11.98
C VAL A 196 -3.02 -18.73 -12.02
N LYS A 197 -2.53 -17.71 -12.71
CA LYS A 197 -1.10 -17.44 -12.87
C LYS A 197 -0.67 -16.13 -12.22
N GLU A 198 -1.52 -15.13 -12.26
CA GLU A 198 -1.20 -13.75 -11.92
C GLU A 198 -2.24 -13.17 -10.97
N PHE A 199 -1.80 -12.16 -10.20
CA PHE A 199 -2.63 -11.53 -9.18
C PHE A 199 -2.61 -10.01 -9.28
N VAL A 200 -3.77 -9.40 -9.06
CA VAL A 200 -3.90 -8.03 -8.63
C VAL A 200 -4.05 -8.06 -7.11
N VAL A 201 -3.25 -7.29 -6.38
CA VAL A 201 -3.27 -7.31 -4.91
C VAL A 201 -3.74 -5.97 -4.38
N SER A 202 -4.61 -6.00 -3.38
CA SER A 202 -5.14 -4.81 -2.72
C SER A 202 -5.26 -5.02 -1.21
N GLY A 203 -5.20 -3.94 -0.46
CA GLY A 203 -5.40 -3.93 0.99
C GLY A 203 -5.31 -2.51 1.52
N ALA A 204 -5.87 -2.27 2.70
CA ALA A 204 -5.93 -0.95 3.31
C ALA A 204 -4.95 -0.79 4.48
N SER A 205 -4.41 0.43 4.67
CA SER A 205 -3.56 0.79 5.79
C SER A 205 -2.31 -0.10 5.87
N LYS A 206 -2.04 -0.76 6.98
CA LYS A 206 -0.94 -1.72 7.12
C LYS A 206 -1.05 -2.91 6.15
N ARG A 207 -2.24 -3.24 5.67
CA ARG A 207 -2.48 -4.23 4.59
C ARG A 207 -2.15 -3.63 3.22
N GLY A 208 -2.37 -2.33 3.02
CA GLY A 208 -1.87 -1.58 1.86
C GLY A 208 -0.33 -1.57 1.83
N TRP A 209 0.33 -1.43 2.99
CA TRP A 209 1.77 -1.61 3.08
C TRP A 209 2.19 -3.03 2.70
N THR A 210 1.46 -4.04 3.18
CA THR A 210 1.72 -5.46 2.81
C THR A 210 1.47 -5.69 1.31
N THR A 211 0.50 -5.00 0.69
CA THR A 211 0.31 -4.99 -0.77
C THR A 211 1.59 -4.57 -1.50
N TRP A 212 2.22 -3.47 -1.08
CA TRP A 212 3.48 -3.01 -1.64
C TRP A 212 4.62 -4.03 -1.45
N THR A 213 4.81 -4.54 -0.22
CA THR A 213 5.91 -5.47 0.06
C THR A 213 5.73 -6.80 -0.68
N THR A 214 4.51 -7.29 -0.84
CA THR A 214 4.21 -8.48 -1.66
C THR A 214 4.60 -8.25 -3.12
N ALA A 215 4.22 -7.10 -3.70
CA ALA A 215 4.56 -6.75 -5.07
C ALA A 215 6.09 -6.55 -5.29
N ALA A 216 6.83 -6.16 -4.25
CA ALA A 216 8.28 -6.01 -4.32
C ALA A 216 9.01 -7.34 -4.49
N ILE A 217 8.43 -8.46 -4.08
CA ILE A 217 9.10 -9.75 -3.98
C ILE A 217 8.49 -10.86 -4.82
N ASP A 218 7.19 -10.83 -5.11
CA ASP A 218 6.50 -11.87 -5.86
C ASP A 218 6.11 -11.38 -7.27
N LYS A 219 6.71 -12.00 -8.27
CA LYS A 219 6.53 -11.64 -9.69
C LYS A 219 5.15 -12.00 -10.25
N ARG A 220 4.35 -12.78 -9.51
CA ARG A 220 2.96 -13.06 -9.89
C ARG A 220 2.05 -11.83 -9.71
N VAL A 221 2.50 -10.83 -8.96
CA VAL A 221 1.76 -9.58 -8.78
C VAL A 221 1.94 -8.68 -9.99
N ILE A 222 0.89 -8.55 -10.80
CA ILE A 222 0.90 -7.80 -12.06
C ILE A 222 0.31 -6.40 -11.95
N ALA A 223 -0.41 -6.11 -10.88
CA ALA A 223 -0.91 -4.78 -10.55
C ALA A 223 -1.24 -4.69 -9.05
N ILE A 224 -1.28 -3.49 -8.50
CA ILE A 224 -1.62 -3.26 -7.09
C ILE A 224 -2.60 -2.11 -6.92
N ALA A 225 -3.44 -2.22 -5.88
CA ALA A 225 -4.30 -1.13 -5.43
C ALA A 225 -4.16 -0.93 -3.90
N PRO A 226 -3.04 -0.37 -3.43
CA PRO A 226 -2.87 -0.04 -2.01
C PRO A 226 -3.79 1.10 -1.62
N MET A 227 -4.48 0.95 -0.48
CA MET A 227 -5.44 1.91 0.02
C MET A 227 -4.98 2.52 1.34
N VAL A 228 -5.20 3.82 1.52
CA VAL A 228 -4.88 4.59 2.74
C VAL A 228 -3.52 4.22 3.34
N ILE A 229 -2.49 4.32 2.50
CA ILE A 229 -1.09 4.16 2.88
C ILE A 229 -0.24 5.25 2.18
N ASP A 230 -0.65 6.49 2.37
CA ASP A 230 -0.09 7.68 1.73
C ASP A 230 1.13 8.20 2.51
N MET A 231 2.12 7.35 2.72
CA MET A 231 3.26 7.64 3.58
C MET A 231 4.61 7.11 3.08
N LEU A 232 4.71 6.70 1.83
CA LEU A 232 6.00 6.31 1.29
C LEU A 232 6.98 7.48 1.39
N ASN A 233 8.29 7.18 1.56
CA ASN A 233 9.28 8.13 2.01
C ASN A 233 8.91 8.66 3.42
N LEU A 234 8.83 7.73 4.36
CA LEU A 234 8.24 7.92 5.69
C LEU A 234 8.81 9.13 6.43
N ASN A 235 10.11 9.36 6.38
CA ASN A 235 10.73 10.49 7.07
C ASN A 235 10.15 11.83 6.61
N GLU A 236 10.08 12.04 5.29
CA GLU A 236 9.53 13.28 4.72
C GLU A 236 8.02 13.40 4.99
N SER A 237 7.29 12.28 4.92
CA SER A 237 5.85 12.26 5.18
C SER A 237 5.52 12.58 6.64
N PHE A 238 6.29 12.05 7.59
CA PHE A 238 6.08 12.32 9.03
C PHE A 238 6.60 13.71 9.44
N GLU A 239 7.65 14.20 8.83
CA GLU A 239 8.08 15.60 8.99
C GLU A 239 6.97 16.56 8.51
N ASN A 240 6.38 16.30 7.35
CA ASN A 240 5.23 17.05 6.84
C ASN A 240 4.02 16.98 7.77
N HIS A 241 3.73 15.79 8.32
CA HIS A 241 2.66 15.55 9.27
C HIS A 241 2.84 16.44 10.53
N TYR A 242 4.00 16.33 11.19
CA TYR A 242 4.28 17.09 12.40
C TYR A 242 4.24 18.61 12.16
N ARG A 243 4.87 19.09 11.11
CA ARG A 243 4.91 20.51 10.76
C ARG A 243 3.58 21.08 10.28
N SER A 244 2.67 20.22 9.83
CA SER A 244 1.31 20.61 9.45
C SER A 244 0.40 20.75 10.66
N TYR A 245 0.58 19.92 11.70
CA TYR A 245 -0.33 19.82 12.83
C TYR A 245 0.25 20.39 14.14
N GLY A 246 1.58 20.47 14.26
CA GLY A 246 2.30 20.86 15.48
C GLY A 246 2.43 19.72 16.50
N GLU A 247 1.89 18.57 16.18
CA GLU A 247 1.90 17.35 16.98
C GLU A 247 1.80 16.12 16.08
N TYR A 248 2.08 14.95 16.61
CA TYR A 248 1.70 13.71 15.97
C TYR A 248 0.21 13.42 16.26
N SER A 249 -0.55 13.09 15.24
CA SER A 249 -1.96 12.73 15.37
C SER A 249 -2.16 11.57 16.36
N LEU A 250 -3.26 11.57 17.08
CA LEU A 250 -3.65 10.44 17.94
C LEU A 250 -3.73 9.11 17.17
N ALA A 251 -3.97 9.16 15.86
CA ALA A 251 -3.99 7.97 15.02
C ALA A 251 -2.63 7.24 14.96
N VAL A 252 -1.51 7.94 15.16
CA VAL A 252 -0.17 7.35 15.19
C VAL A 252 0.41 7.25 16.60
N GLN A 253 -0.45 7.34 17.63
CA GLN A 253 -0.04 7.36 19.03
C GLN A 253 0.74 6.10 19.45
N ASP A 254 0.42 4.95 18.87
CA ASP A 254 1.13 3.70 19.15
C ASP A 254 2.63 3.82 18.86
N TYR A 255 2.99 4.44 17.75
CA TYR A 255 4.39 4.69 17.41
C TYR A 255 5.04 5.75 18.34
N VAL A 256 4.28 6.75 18.75
CA VAL A 256 4.76 7.79 19.69
C VAL A 256 5.01 7.19 21.08
N ASN A 257 4.16 6.28 21.54
CA ASN A 257 4.31 5.58 22.83
C ASN A 257 5.62 4.79 22.93
N TYR A 258 6.11 4.26 21.81
CA TYR A 258 7.39 3.56 21.73
C TYR A 258 8.55 4.45 21.27
N ASN A 259 8.36 5.78 21.29
CA ASN A 259 9.37 6.78 20.92
C ASN A 259 9.92 6.61 19.48
N ILE A 260 9.16 6.01 18.56
CA ILE A 260 9.61 5.82 17.19
C ILE A 260 10.01 7.12 16.51
N PRO A 261 9.32 8.28 16.73
CA PRO A 261 9.76 9.55 16.17
C PRO A 261 11.18 9.97 16.59
N ASP A 262 11.63 9.59 17.78
CA ASP A 262 12.99 9.92 18.27
C ASP A 262 14.07 9.13 17.50
N TRP A 263 13.72 7.97 16.94
CA TRP A 263 14.64 7.15 16.15
C TRP A 263 14.81 7.62 14.70
N MET A 264 13.88 8.41 14.15
CA MET A 264 13.81 8.69 12.70
C MET A 264 15.08 9.30 12.10
N SER A 265 15.94 9.94 12.90
CA SER A 265 17.22 10.49 12.46
C SER A 265 18.42 9.55 12.65
N THR A 266 18.21 8.31 13.09
CA THR A 266 19.27 7.36 13.43
C THR A 266 19.59 6.40 12.28
N LYS A 267 20.77 5.76 12.37
CA LYS A 267 21.15 4.70 11.41
C LYS A 267 20.29 3.45 11.57
N GLU A 268 19.89 3.14 12.80
CA GLU A 268 19.04 2.01 13.12
C GLU A 268 17.69 2.14 12.43
N PHE A 269 17.12 3.34 12.44
CA PHE A 269 15.87 3.61 11.74
C PHE A 269 16.02 3.53 10.20
N GLU A 270 17.12 4.02 9.66
CA GLU A 270 17.42 3.86 8.23
C GLU A 270 17.49 2.38 7.83
N ILE A 271 18.08 1.52 8.68
CA ILE A 271 18.13 0.07 8.44
C ILE A 271 16.72 -0.53 8.51
N LEU A 272 15.94 -0.17 9.52
CA LEU A 272 14.54 -0.60 9.63
C LEU A 272 13.77 -0.26 8.35
N MET A 273 13.86 0.98 7.87
CA MET A 273 13.17 1.41 6.66
C MET A 273 13.62 0.64 5.42
N LYS A 274 14.90 0.37 5.25
CA LYS A 274 15.42 -0.48 4.15
C LYS A 274 14.81 -1.88 4.15
N TYR A 275 14.36 -2.38 5.29
CA TYR A 275 13.78 -3.72 5.39
C TYR A 275 12.28 -3.74 5.17
N VAL A 276 11.56 -2.70 5.60
CA VAL A 276 10.10 -2.74 5.62
C VAL A 276 9.43 -1.68 4.76
N GLU A 277 10.08 -0.55 4.47
CA GLU A 277 9.41 0.56 3.82
C GLU A 277 9.40 0.42 2.28
N PRO A 278 8.22 0.47 1.65
CA PRO A 278 8.09 0.31 0.20
C PRO A 278 8.93 1.29 -0.63
N TYR A 279 9.18 2.49 -0.15
CA TYR A 279 9.97 3.48 -0.90
C TYR A 279 11.37 2.98 -1.24
N TYR A 280 11.99 2.16 -0.39
CA TYR A 280 13.29 1.55 -0.66
C TYR A 280 13.24 0.44 -1.71
N PHE A 281 12.04 -0.01 -2.08
CA PHE A 281 11.81 -0.99 -3.15
C PHE A 281 11.22 -0.36 -4.41
N LYS A 282 11.10 0.96 -4.50
CA LYS A 282 10.33 1.67 -5.53
C LYS A 282 10.66 1.25 -6.96
N GLU A 283 11.92 0.95 -7.26
CA GLU A 283 12.36 0.53 -8.60
C GLU A 283 11.74 -0.82 -9.05
N LYS A 284 11.21 -1.61 -8.11
CA LYS A 284 10.52 -2.87 -8.41
C LYS A 284 9.06 -2.67 -8.82
N PHE A 285 8.48 -1.50 -8.56
CA PHE A 285 7.06 -1.23 -8.79
C PHE A 285 6.79 -0.76 -10.22
N THR A 286 7.20 -1.54 -11.21
CA THR A 286 6.98 -1.21 -12.63
C THR A 286 5.57 -1.54 -13.13
N MET A 287 4.83 -2.39 -12.38
CA MET A 287 3.45 -2.76 -12.70
C MET A 287 2.48 -1.57 -12.52
N PRO A 288 1.30 -1.60 -13.19
CA PRO A 288 0.23 -0.63 -12.95
C PRO A 288 -0.19 -0.59 -11.49
N LYS A 289 -0.44 0.62 -10.98
CA LYS A 289 -0.86 0.83 -9.59
C LYS A 289 -1.90 1.93 -9.46
N LEU A 290 -2.94 1.67 -8.67
CA LEU A 290 -3.95 2.65 -8.27
C LEU A 290 -3.84 2.92 -6.77
N LEU A 291 -3.39 4.11 -6.40
CA LEU A 291 -3.32 4.53 -5.00
C LEU A 291 -4.65 5.16 -4.61
N ILE A 292 -5.34 4.58 -3.63
CA ILE A 292 -6.63 5.09 -3.15
C ILE A 292 -6.42 5.68 -1.76
N ASN A 293 -6.59 6.99 -1.62
CA ASN A 293 -6.30 7.72 -0.40
C ASN A 293 -7.51 8.52 0.09
N ALA A 294 -7.58 8.76 1.37
CA ALA A 294 -8.57 9.63 2.00
C ALA A 294 -8.13 11.09 1.92
N GLY A 295 -9.02 11.97 1.50
CA GLY A 295 -8.72 13.41 1.42
C GLY A 295 -8.64 14.12 2.77
N SER A 296 -9.08 13.45 3.84
CA SER A 296 -9.10 13.98 5.21
C SER A 296 -8.67 12.92 6.23
N ASP A 297 -7.60 12.18 5.86
CA ASP A 297 -7.01 11.10 6.65
C ASP A 297 -6.42 11.63 7.96
N GLU A 298 -6.57 10.88 9.03
CA GLU A 298 -5.99 11.17 10.34
C GLU A 298 -4.57 10.62 10.53
N PHE A 299 -4.16 9.64 9.72
CA PHE A 299 -2.81 9.08 9.74
C PHE A 299 -1.86 9.87 8.83
N PHE A 300 -2.34 10.28 7.65
CA PHE A 300 -1.50 10.86 6.59
C PHE A 300 -1.96 12.26 6.22
N SER A 301 -1.00 13.18 6.18
CA SER A 301 -1.34 14.56 5.77
C SER A 301 -1.78 14.59 4.31
N THR A 302 -2.72 15.47 4.04
CA THR A 302 -3.48 15.57 2.78
C THR A 302 -2.60 15.61 1.52
N ASP A 303 -1.37 16.15 1.61
CA ASP A 303 -0.46 16.30 0.47
C ASP A 303 0.79 15.40 0.55
N SER A 304 0.72 14.27 1.25
CA SER A 304 1.85 13.33 1.42
C SER A 304 2.33 12.70 0.11
N TRP A 305 1.44 12.50 -0.87
CA TRP A 305 1.78 11.94 -2.19
C TRP A 305 2.99 12.60 -2.85
N ARG A 306 3.25 13.88 -2.59
CA ARG A 306 4.32 14.66 -3.21
C ARG A 306 5.72 14.17 -2.88
N PHE A 307 5.89 13.39 -1.82
CA PHE A 307 7.18 12.89 -1.38
C PHE A 307 7.62 11.60 -2.06
N TYR A 308 6.74 10.96 -2.83
CA TYR A 308 7.06 9.68 -3.43
C TYR A 308 6.42 9.42 -4.81
N PHE A 309 5.22 9.97 -5.07
CA PHE A 309 4.42 9.59 -6.24
C PHE A 309 5.16 9.79 -7.56
N ASN A 310 5.87 10.90 -7.72
CA ASN A 310 6.59 11.19 -8.97
C ASN A 310 7.77 10.25 -9.21
N GLU A 311 8.33 9.65 -8.17
CA GLU A 311 9.46 8.75 -8.23
C GLU A 311 9.08 7.29 -8.49
N LEU A 312 7.81 6.94 -8.36
CA LEU A 312 7.33 5.60 -8.67
C LEU A 312 7.42 5.34 -10.18
N PRO A 313 8.05 4.24 -10.63
CA PRO A 313 8.10 3.89 -12.04
C PRO A 313 6.79 3.29 -12.57
N GLY A 314 6.67 3.20 -13.89
CA GLY A 314 5.53 2.57 -14.56
C GLY A 314 4.23 3.34 -14.42
N ASP A 315 3.13 2.72 -14.85
CA ASP A 315 1.80 3.32 -14.81
C ASP A 315 1.31 3.48 -13.38
N LYS A 316 0.95 4.69 -13.02
CA LYS A 316 0.52 5.07 -11.68
C LYS A 316 -0.65 6.02 -11.72
N TYR A 317 -1.65 5.70 -10.94
CA TYR A 317 -2.92 6.41 -10.84
C TYR A 317 -3.21 6.70 -9.38
N VAL A 318 -3.93 7.77 -9.12
CA VAL A 318 -4.32 8.12 -7.75
C VAL A 318 -5.78 8.55 -7.71
N GLN A 319 -6.46 8.16 -6.64
CA GLN A 319 -7.76 8.67 -6.23
C GLN A 319 -7.65 9.18 -4.80
N TYR A 320 -7.93 10.46 -4.59
CA TYR A 320 -8.22 11.01 -3.27
C TYR A 320 -9.73 11.14 -3.11
N ILE A 321 -10.30 10.49 -2.09
CA ILE A 321 -11.72 10.55 -1.80
C ILE A 321 -11.94 11.71 -0.81
N PRO A 322 -12.64 12.79 -1.21
CA PRO A 322 -12.84 13.96 -0.36
C PRO A 322 -13.80 13.69 0.79
N ASN A 323 -13.61 14.37 1.91
CA ASN A 323 -14.47 14.29 3.10
C ASN A 323 -14.61 12.89 3.70
N VAL A 324 -13.61 12.03 3.53
CA VAL A 324 -13.51 10.75 4.21
C VAL A 324 -12.22 10.69 5.04
N ASN A 325 -12.26 9.91 6.09
CA ASN A 325 -11.14 9.59 6.95
C ASN A 325 -10.48 8.27 6.53
N HIS A 326 -9.58 7.76 7.34
CA HIS A 326 -8.85 6.52 7.09
C HIS A 326 -9.70 5.28 6.81
N SER A 327 -10.95 5.24 7.29
CA SER A 327 -11.85 4.11 7.04
C SER A 327 -12.40 4.04 5.61
N LEU A 328 -12.15 5.04 4.76
CA LEU A 328 -12.57 5.10 3.35
C LEU A 328 -14.08 4.92 3.10
N ASN A 329 -14.92 5.21 4.08
CA ASN A 329 -16.39 5.14 3.91
C ASN A 329 -16.87 6.27 2.99
N GLY A 330 -16.62 6.12 1.69
CA GLY A 330 -16.88 7.16 0.70
C GLY A 330 -17.39 6.61 -0.62
N ARG A 331 -17.78 7.55 -1.48
CA ARG A 331 -18.33 7.23 -2.81
C ARG A 331 -17.26 6.64 -3.73
N TYR A 332 -17.69 5.71 -4.57
CA TYR A 332 -16.91 5.12 -5.66
C TYR A 332 -15.67 4.31 -5.25
N LEU A 333 -15.51 3.90 -3.99
CA LEU A 333 -14.38 3.07 -3.59
C LEU A 333 -14.40 1.73 -4.34
N ASN A 334 -15.49 0.99 -4.17
CA ASN A 334 -15.65 -0.33 -4.77
C ASN A 334 -15.73 -0.25 -6.30
N GLU A 335 -16.51 0.68 -6.82
CA GLU A 335 -16.67 0.87 -8.27
C GLU A 335 -15.32 1.17 -8.94
N ASN A 336 -14.49 2.01 -8.33
CA ASN A 336 -13.20 2.38 -8.89
C ASN A 336 -12.19 1.23 -8.82
N LEU A 337 -12.15 0.51 -7.71
CA LEU A 337 -11.30 -0.67 -7.55
C LEU A 337 -11.68 -1.74 -8.58
N PHE A 338 -12.98 -2.02 -8.76
CA PHE A 338 -13.45 -2.97 -9.76
C PHE A 338 -13.15 -2.51 -11.18
N SER A 339 -13.33 -1.22 -11.47
CA SER A 339 -12.95 -0.64 -12.76
C SER A 339 -11.46 -0.80 -13.05
N PHE A 340 -10.61 -0.55 -12.05
CA PHE A 340 -9.16 -0.79 -12.18
C PHE A 340 -8.86 -2.26 -12.43
N TYR A 341 -9.39 -3.15 -11.61
CA TYR A 341 -9.19 -4.60 -11.72
C TYR A 341 -9.61 -5.13 -13.11
N THR A 342 -10.80 -4.81 -13.54
CA THR A 342 -11.34 -5.29 -14.83
C THR A 342 -10.53 -4.76 -16.00
N ARG A 343 -10.00 -3.54 -15.96
CA ARG A 343 -9.08 -3.03 -16.98
C ARG A 343 -7.78 -3.83 -17.04
N ILE A 344 -7.21 -4.19 -15.87
CA ILE A 344 -5.99 -5.00 -15.81
C ILE A 344 -6.21 -6.37 -16.43
N ILE A 345 -7.25 -7.10 -16.02
CA ILE A 345 -7.46 -8.46 -16.51
C ILE A 345 -7.82 -8.50 -18.01
N ASN A 346 -8.48 -7.46 -18.53
CA ASN A 346 -8.83 -7.33 -19.94
C ASN A 346 -7.74 -6.65 -20.79
N ASN A 347 -6.59 -6.29 -20.21
CA ASN A 347 -5.53 -5.54 -20.88
C ASN A 347 -6.02 -4.23 -21.54
N GLN A 348 -6.98 -3.54 -20.90
CA GLN A 348 -7.51 -2.27 -21.38
C GLN A 348 -6.60 -1.11 -20.98
N SER A 349 -6.44 -0.16 -21.91
CA SER A 349 -5.67 1.05 -21.63
C SER A 349 -6.36 1.95 -20.59
N PHE A 350 -5.56 2.60 -19.79
CA PHE A 350 -6.02 3.64 -18.88
C PHE A 350 -5.95 5.02 -19.53
N PRO A 351 -6.85 5.94 -19.14
CA PRO A 351 -6.69 7.34 -19.48
C PRO A 351 -5.43 7.90 -18.84
N ASN A 352 -4.69 8.75 -19.54
CA ASN A 352 -3.51 9.41 -19.00
C ASN A 352 -3.86 10.82 -18.55
N ILE A 353 -3.59 11.12 -17.29
CA ILE A 353 -3.71 12.45 -16.71
C ILE A 353 -2.33 12.92 -16.30
N VAL A 354 -1.83 13.94 -16.98
CA VAL A 354 -0.57 14.59 -16.64
C VAL A 354 -0.88 15.89 -15.91
N TRP A 355 -0.23 16.14 -14.80
CA TRP A 355 -0.37 17.39 -14.06
C TRP A 355 0.93 17.90 -13.47
N ASN A 356 1.04 19.20 -13.33
CA ASN A 356 2.16 19.86 -12.67
C ASN A 356 1.72 21.20 -12.07
N ILE A 357 2.61 21.81 -11.29
CA ILE A 357 2.44 23.19 -10.81
C ILE A 357 3.36 24.12 -11.60
N LYS A 358 2.78 25.21 -12.11
CA LYS A 358 3.53 26.30 -12.73
C LYS A 358 2.91 27.64 -12.36
N ASN A 359 3.71 28.56 -11.81
CA ASN A 359 3.28 29.91 -11.42
C ASN A 359 2.01 29.89 -10.56
N ASP A 360 2.03 29.14 -9.45
CA ASP A 360 0.92 28.97 -8.52
C ASP A 360 -0.39 28.48 -9.19
N SER A 361 -0.26 27.79 -10.30
CA SER A 361 -1.39 27.16 -10.98
C SER A 361 -1.17 25.66 -11.13
N LEU A 362 -2.18 24.88 -10.79
CA LEU A 362 -2.28 23.47 -11.16
C LEU A 362 -2.66 23.41 -12.64
N ILE A 363 -1.80 22.84 -13.44
CA ILE A 363 -2.04 22.59 -14.86
C ILE A 363 -2.20 21.09 -15.04
N SER A 364 -3.32 20.67 -15.62
CA SER A 364 -3.61 19.28 -15.92
C SER A 364 -4.04 19.11 -17.37
N LYS A 365 -3.59 18.02 -17.99
CA LYS A 365 -4.00 17.60 -19.32
C LYS A 365 -4.47 16.15 -19.29
N VAL A 366 -5.63 15.92 -19.89
CA VAL A 366 -6.20 14.58 -20.06
C VAL A 366 -5.93 14.09 -21.47
N VAL A 367 -5.35 12.89 -21.60
CA VAL A 367 -5.16 12.20 -22.87
C VAL A 367 -6.02 10.94 -22.85
N SER A 368 -7.20 11.03 -23.43
CA SER A 368 -8.16 9.91 -23.46
C SER A 368 -9.24 10.12 -24.52
N ASN A 369 -9.67 9.04 -25.14
CA ASN A 369 -10.85 9.03 -26.04
C ASN A 369 -12.16 8.72 -25.27
N GLN A 370 -12.08 8.47 -23.96
CA GLN A 370 -13.25 8.14 -23.14
C GLN A 370 -14.01 9.42 -22.77
N ASN A 371 -15.34 9.27 -22.60
CA ASN A 371 -16.12 10.34 -22.01
C ASN A 371 -15.76 10.50 -20.53
N TYR A 372 -15.69 11.75 -20.05
CA TYR A 372 -15.44 12.01 -18.64
C TYR A 372 -16.08 13.32 -18.18
N THR A 373 -16.33 13.39 -16.89
CA THR A 373 -16.63 14.64 -16.18
C THR A 373 -15.43 15.09 -15.38
N VAL A 374 -15.34 16.38 -15.09
CA VAL A 374 -14.26 16.95 -14.30
C VAL A 374 -14.83 17.90 -13.25
N SER A 375 -14.24 17.84 -12.06
CA SER A 375 -14.58 18.74 -10.95
C SER A 375 -13.31 19.21 -10.25
N ILE A 376 -13.34 20.41 -9.71
CA ILE A 376 -12.38 20.89 -8.75
C ILE A 376 -12.90 20.65 -7.34
N TRP A 377 -12.05 20.15 -6.47
CA TRP A 377 -12.30 20.03 -5.04
C TRP A 377 -11.39 20.99 -4.29
N LYS A 378 -11.97 21.77 -3.37
CA LYS A 378 -11.24 22.68 -2.50
C LYS A 378 -11.65 22.49 -1.06
N ALA A 379 -10.67 22.42 -0.16
CA ALA A 379 -10.84 22.47 1.28
C ALA A 379 -10.08 23.68 1.83
N ASN A 380 -10.69 24.45 2.73
CA ASN A 380 -10.05 25.61 3.34
C ASN A 380 -10.05 25.48 4.86
N ASN A 381 -8.87 25.70 5.47
CA ASN A 381 -8.71 25.86 6.91
C ASN A 381 -8.00 27.19 7.17
N GLN A 382 -8.63 28.09 7.93
CA GLN A 382 -8.14 29.44 8.19
C GLN A 382 -6.93 29.50 9.13
N GLU A 383 -6.67 28.45 9.89
CA GLU A 383 -5.69 28.43 10.98
C GLU A 383 -4.44 27.64 10.62
N THR A 384 -4.60 26.41 10.13
CA THR A 384 -3.51 25.43 9.97
C THR A 384 -3.62 24.63 8.69
N ARG A 385 -2.59 23.81 8.38
CA ARG A 385 -2.61 22.82 7.28
C ARG A 385 -3.40 21.55 7.63
N ASP A 386 -4.22 21.58 8.67
CA ASP A 386 -4.98 20.45 9.15
C ASP A 386 -6.31 20.30 8.40
N PHE A 387 -6.47 19.19 7.69
CA PHE A 387 -7.69 18.83 6.96
C PHE A 387 -8.28 17.51 7.45
N ARG A 388 -7.84 17.01 8.61
CA ARG A 388 -8.33 15.77 9.22
C ARG A 388 -9.82 15.87 9.51
N LEU A 389 -10.57 14.83 9.12
CA LEU A 389 -12.01 14.79 9.31
C LEU A 389 -12.41 14.85 10.79
N TRP A 390 -11.64 14.20 11.67
CA TRP A 390 -11.88 14.17 13.12
C TRP A 390 -11.77 15.56 13.77
N GLU A 391 -10.79 16.36 13.30
CA GLU A 391 -10.47 17.64 13.91
C GLU A 391 -11.26 18.79 13.30
N LYS A 392 -11.51 18.75 12.00
CA LYS A 392 -11.99 19.90 11.23
C LYS A 392 -13.32 19.63 10.52
N GLY A 393 -13.83 18.41 10.56
CA GLY A 393 -15.05 18.03 9.85
C GLY A 393 -14.88 18.03 8.32
N LYS A 394 -16.01 18.12 7.62
CA LYS A 394 -16.05 18.08 6.15
C LYS A 394 -15.71 19.45 5.56
N LEU A 395 -14.46 19.62 5.10
CA LEU A 395 -13.97 20.87 4.52
C LEU A 395 -14.01 20.90 2.99
N TRP A 396 -14.01 19.74 2.33
CA TRP A 396 -13.96 19.64 0.88
C TRP A 396 -15.28 20.00 0.21
N ASN A 397 -15.21 20.94 -0.73
CA ASN A 397 -16.33 21.40 -1.52
C ASN A 397 -16.07 21.16 -3.01
N GLN A 398 -17.04 20.59 -3.72
CA GLN A 398 -16.98 20.27 -5.14
C GLN A 398 -17.53 21.42 -5.99
N MET A 399 -16.83 21.73 -7.06
CA MET A 399 -17.30 22.62 -8.12
C MET A 399 -17.10 21.93 -9.48
N PRO A 400 -18.18 21.62 -10.21
CA PRO A 400 -18.08 21.06 -11.55
C PRO A 400 -17.34 22.03 -12.49
N LEU A 401 -16.50 21.47 -13.34
CA LEU A 401 -15.84 22.22 -14.41
C LEU A 401 -16.40 21.80 -15.76
N LYS A 402 -16.50 22.75 -16.67
CA LYS A 402 -16.87 22.43 -18.06
C LYS A 402 -15.68 21.84 -18.79
N ARG A 403 -15.89 20.68 -19.43
CA ARG A 403 -14.90 20.11 -20.34
C ARG A 403 -14.65 21.08 -21.50
N ASN A 404 -13.37 21.32 -21.79
CA ASN A 404 -12.99 22.13 -22.94
C ASN A 404 -12.44 21.26 -24.08
N SER A 405 -12.36 21.81 -25.28
CA SER A 405 -11.92 21.07 -26.47
C SER A 405 -10.46 20.67 -26.48
N GLN A 406 -9.64 21.22 -25.59
CA GLN A 406 -8.20 20.93 -25.48
C GLN A 406 -7.91 19.90 -24.40
N ASP A 407 -8.94 19.54 -23.57
CA ASP A 407 -8.79 18.67 -22.39
C ASP A 407 -7.67 19.17 -21.43
N GLU A 408 -7.46 20.48 -21.37
CA GLU A 408 -6.49 21.14 -20.51
C GLU A 408 -7.17 22.01 -19.47
N TYR A 409 -6.73 21.90 -18.22
CA TYR A 409 -7.29 22.62 -17.08
C TYR A 409 -6.19 23.40 -16.39
N LYS A 410 -6.44 24.68 -16.14
CA LYS A 410 -5.54 25.56 -15.39
C LYS A 410 -6.29 26.16 -14.20
N ILE A 411 -5.90 25.76 -13.01
CA ILE A 411 -6.54 26.16 -11.75
C ILE A 411 -5.57 27.01 -10.95
N ASN A 412 -5.94 28.24 -10.64
CA ASN A 412 -5.18 29.08 -9.73
C ASN A 412 -5.24 28.49 -8.31
N LEU A 413 -4.09 28.22 -7.72
CA LEU A 413 -3.95 27.64 -6.38
C LEU A 413 -3.87 28.69 -5.29
N LYS A 414 -3.67 29.97 -5.63
CA LYS A 414 -3.70 31.05 -4.63
C LYS A 414 -5.03 31.00 -3.89
N SER A 415 -4.95 30.99 -2.59
CA SER A 415 -6.14 31.11 -1.76
C SER A 415 -6.70 32.52 -1.85
N ASP A 416 -7.99 32.66 -2.14
CA ASP A 416 -8.71 33.94 -2.02
C ASP A 416 -9.14 34.19 -0.57
N LYS A 417 -8.81 33.26 0.34
CA LYS A 417 -9.13 33.27 1.77
C LYS A 417 -7.87 33.22 2.60
N ASP A 418 -7.93 33.76 3.78
CA ASP A 418 -6.88 33.58 4.79
C ASP A 418 -6.71 32.09 5.13
N GLY A 419 -5.52 31.72 5.60
CA GLY A 419 -5.17 30.36 5.99
C GLY A 419 -4.66 29.49 4.85
N TYR A 420 -5.03 28.21 4.88
CA TYR A 420 -4.55 27.17 3.97
C TYR A 420 -5.68 26.61 3.12
N THR A 421 -5.40 26.37 1.86
CA THR A 421 -6.36 25.75 0.92
C THR A 421 -5.73 24.54 0.26
N ALA A 422 -6.34 23.37 0.42
CA ALA A 422 -6.04 22.18 -0.35
C ALA A 422 -6.90 22.17 -1.63
N THR A 423 -6.29 21.85 -2.77
CA THR A 423 -6.97 21.85 -4.08
C THR A 423 -6.55 20.64 -4.89
N MET A 424 -7.53 19.94 -5.49
CA MET A 424 -7.30 18.85 -6.44
C MET A 424 -8.34 18.86 -7.55
N LEU A 425 -8.03 18.20 -8.68
CA LEU A 425 -8.98 17.88 -9.74
C LEU A 425 -9.41 16.43 -9.64
N GLU A 426 -10.69 16.17 -9.87
CA GLU A 426 -11.28 14.82 -9.98
C GLU A 426 -11.81 14.63 -11.41
N PHE A 427 -11.49 13.48 -11.99
CA PHE A 427 -11.96 13.05 -13.30
C PHE A 427 -12.69 11.72 -13.15
N ILE A 428 -13.94 11.67 -13.61
CA ILE A 428 -14.76 10.47 -13.61
C ILE A 428 -14.94 10.03 -15.05
N PHE A 429 -14.26 8.95 -15.45
CA PHE A 429 -14.32 8.38 -16.80
C PHE A 429 -15.48 7.41 -16.92
N ASN A 430 -16.23 7.50 -18.01
CA ASN A 430 -17.46 6.76 -18.27
C ASN A 430 -18.45 6.86 -17.10
N PRO A 431 -18.87 8.09 -16.72
CA PRO A 431 -19.67 8.34 -15.51
C PRO A 431 -21.02 7.61 -15.48
N ASP A 432 -21.54 7.22 -16.64
CA ASP A 432 -22.81 6.52 -16.76
C ASP A 432 -22.67 4.98 -16.69
N SER A 433 -21.45 4.46 -16.51
CA SER A 433 -21.23 3.03 -16.33
C SER A 433 -21.45 2.61 -14.87
N ASN A 434 -21.75 1.33 -14.64
CA ASN A 434 -21.86 0.78 -13.29
C ASN A 434 -20.53 0.90 -12.51
N TYR A 435 -19.42 0.87 -13.23
CA TYR A 435 -18.07 0.92 -12.67
C TYR A 435 -17.24 2.01 -13.37
N PRO A 436 -17.49 3.29 -13.05
CA PRO A 436 -16.68 4.39 -13.57
C PRO A 436 -15.25 4.29 -13.04
N LEU A 437 -14.28 4.77 -13.82
CA LEU A 437 -12.92 4.94 -13.34
C LEU A 437 -12.75 6.37 -12.81
N ILE A 438 -12.39 6.50 -11.54
CA ILE A 438 -12.19 7.79 -10.88
C ILE A 438 -10.70 8.00 -10.65
N LEU A 439 -10.17 9.07 -11.20
CA LEU A 439 -8.79 9.49 -10.99
C LEU A 439 -8.75 10.93 -10.52
N THR A 440 -7.79 11.26 -9.66
CA THR A 440 -7.58 12.64 -9.22
C THR A 440 -6.16 13.09 -9.53
N THR A 441 -5.91 14.39 -9.46
CA THR A 441 -4.56 14.85 -9.15
C THR A 441 -4.30 14.62 -7.66
N GLY A 442 -3.03 14.66 -7.24
CA GLY A 442 -2.73 14.80 -5.82
C GLY A 442 -3.25 16.17 -5.31
N PRO A 443 -3.71 16.26 -4.05
CA PRO A 443 -4.05 17.54 -3.42
C PRO A 443 -2.82 18.42 -3.25
N TYR A 444 -2.96 19.71 -3.55
CA TYR A 444 -1.94 20.73 -3.31
C TYR A 444 -2.41 21.70 -2.23
N VAL A 445 -1.59 21.88 -1.20
CA VAL A 445 -1.89 22.79 -0.09
C VAL A 445 -1.13 24.10 -0.24
N MET A 446 -1.86 25.21 -0.32
CA MET A 446 -1.29 26.55 -0.42
C MET A 446 -1.76 27.44 0.73
N PRO A 447 -0.93 28.36 1.24
CA PRO A 447 0.47 28.57 0.84
C PRO A 447 1.36 27.39 1.21
N ASN A 448 2.44 27.16 0.41
CA ASN A 448 3.42 26.12 0.71
C ASN A 448 4.36 26.56 1.86
N LYS A 449 3.77 26.74 3.03
CA LYS A 449 4.43 27.10 4.29
C LYS A 449 3.94 26.17 5.38
N TYR A 450 4.79 25.92 6.34
CA TYR A 450 4.40 25.15 7.52
C TYR A 450 4.06 26.08 8.67
N PRO A 451 2.97 25.82 9.40
CA PRO A 451 2.60 26.59 10.59
C PRO A 451 3.50 26.30 11.80
N TYR A 452 4.15 25.11 11.82
CA TYR A 452 4.94 24.67 12.94
C TYR A 452 6.37 24.29 12.52
N GLU A 453 7.29 24.33 13.49
CA GLU A 453 8.68 23.90 13.31
C GLU A 453 8.79 22.37 13.25
N SER A 454 9.98 21.87 12.88
CA SER A 454 10.29 20.45 12.84
C SER A 454 10.27 19.83 14.24
N TYR A 455 9.95 18.54 14.29
CA TYR A 455 10.08 17.76 15.52
C TYR A 455 11.53 17.74 15.98
N ILE A 456 11.76 17.94 17.28
CA ILE A 456 13.09 17.84 17.88
C ILE A 456 13.16 16.48 18.59
N PRO A 457 13.91 15.51 18.04
CA PRO A 457 14.04 14.19 18.64
C PRO A 457 14.65 14.26 20.06
N LYS A 458 14.11 13.50 20.97
CA LYS A 458 14.68 13.32 22.31
C LYS A 458 15.86 12.37 22.23
N LYS A 459 16.77 12.48 23.20
CA LYS A 459 17.89 11.54 23.33
C LYS A 459 17.33 10.15 23.65
N ILE A 460 17.72 9.17 22.83
CA ILE A 460 17.33 7.78 23.03
C ILE A 460 18.08 7.21 24.23
N ASP A 461 17.35 6.62 25.15
CA ASP A 461 17.88 5.90 26.29
C ASP A 461 17.83 4.39 26.00
N PHE A 462 18.98 3.81 25.66
CA PHE A 462 19.12 2.39 25.36
C PHE A 462 18.97 1.47 26.59
N GLU A 463 19.08 2.03 27.81
CA GLU A 463 19.08 1.26 29.06
C GLU A 463 17.67 1.11 29.67
N LYS A 464 16.71 1.93 29.27
CA LYS A 464 15.32 1.74 29.72
C LYS A 464 14.67 0.56 29.00
N ASN A 465 14.64 -0.56 29.70
CA ASN A 465 13.70 -1.65 29.40
C ASN A 465 12.33 -1.24 29.95
N ASP A 466 11.36 -1.09 29.07
CA ASP A 466 9.96 -0.86 29.44
C ASP A 466 9.32 -2.17 29.93
#